data_f0c5b155f82398e189330608421cf57f
#
_entry.id   f0c5b155f82398e189330608421cf57f
#
_cell.length_a   1.000
_cell.length_b   1.000
_cell.length_c   1.000
_cell.angle_alpha   90.00
_cell.angle_beta   90.00
_cell.angle_gamma   90.00
#
_symmetry.space_group_name_H-M   'P 1'
#
loop_
_entity.id
_entity.type
_entity.pdbx_description
1 polymer ?
#
loop_
_entity_poly.entity_id
_entity_poly.type
_entity_poly.pdbx_seq_one_letter_code
_entity_poly.pdbx_strand_id
1 'polypeptide(L)'
;PSLADYLGPRMLPWLDRIFHKPVEYLGCTRQYAKSNWKLYYENVKDPYHASLLHLFHTTFNIYRSNMRGRSVMDDGLGVHSIITTTPQEDDDTAGDYQKHDIATYRAGLKLADPSMLEVRREFEEQTSNNIHTLFPSTVIQQIHNTMAVRQVLPKSAGEFELVFHFFGYQDDDVALRRLRLKFVEQRRAHLHRQPVAGVADTVVAGGLG
;
A
#
# COMPACT_ATOMS: atom_id res chain seq x y z
N PRO A 1 -19.20 -6.73 20.38
CA PRO A 1 -18.68 -7.82 19.54
C PRO A 1 -17.16 -7.89 19.65
N SER A 2 -16.60 -9.08 19.48
CA SER A 2 -15.15 -9.24 19.31
C SER A 2 -14.70 -8.64 17.98
N LEU A 3 -13.39 -8.45 17.79
CA LEU A 3 -12.85 -8.02 16.49
C LEU A 3 -13.19 -9.06 15.39
N ALA A 4 -13.14 -10.34 15.72
CA ALA A 4 -13.50 -11.40 14.79
C ALA A 4 -14.97 -11.33 14.35
N ASP A 5 -15.90 -11.08 15.29
CA ASP A 5 -17.31 -10.91 14.96
C ASP A 5 -17.56 -9.67 14.09
N TYR A 6 -16.80 -8.59 14.36
CA TYR A 6 -16.90 -7.34 13.60
C TYR A 6 -16.41 -7.47 12.16
N LEU A 7 -15.32 -8.20 11.95
CA LEU A 7 -14.72 -8.41 10.62
C LEU A 7 -15.45 -9.51 9.82
N GLY A 8 -15.97 -10.50 10.51
CA GLY A 8 -16.65 -11.63 9.90
C GLY A 8 -15.71 -12.68 9.28
N PRO A 9 -16.28 -13.87 8.97
CA PRO A 9 -15.47 -15.01 8.58
C PRO A 9 -14.76 -14.86 7.22
N ARG A 10 -15.27 -13.99 6.35
CA ARG A 10 -14.68 -13.76 5.04
C ARG A 10 -13.40 -12.92 5.09
N MET A 11 -13.26 -12.06 6.10
CA MET A 11 -12.11 -11.17 6.26
C MET A 11 -10.96 -11.82 7.03
N LEU A 12 -11.26 -12.69 7.99
CA LEU A 12 -10.28 -13.27 8.91
C LEU A 12 -9.12 -14.01 8.24
N PRO A 13 -9.34 -14.89 7.23
CA PRO A 13 -8.24 -15.61 6.58
C PRO A 13 -7.19 -14.68 5.93
N TRP A 14 -7.62 -13.50 5.51
CA TRP A 14 -6.72 -12.51 4.92
C TRP A 14 -5.87 -11.78 5.95
N LEU A 15 -6.40 -11.60 7.17
CA LEU A 15 -5.61 -11.09 8.28
C LEU A 15 -4.60 -12.13 8.75
N ASP A 16 -5.04 -13.38 8.90
CA ASP A 16 -4.17 -14.50 9.28
C ASP A 16 -3.01 -14.67 8.30
N ARG A 17 -3.26 -14.44 7.01
CA ARG A 17 -2.21 -14.44 5.99
C ARG A 17 -1.08 -13.45 6.29
N ILE A 18 -1.40 -12.26 6.79
CA ILE A 18 -0.40 -11.22 7.09
C ILE A 18 0.19 -11.40 8.49
N PHE A 19 -0.62 -11.80 9.45
CA PHE A 19 -0.22 -11.90 10.86
C PHE A 19 0.04 -13.35 11.32
N HIS A 20 0.46 -14.22 10.40
CA HIS A 20 0.75 -15.63 10.70
C HIS A 20 2.03 -15.85 11.50
N LYS A 21 2.85 -14.82 11.68
CA LYS A 21 4.10 -14.84 12.43
C LYS A 21 4.17 -13.67 13.41
N PRO A 22 5.00 -13.76 14.47
CA PRO A 22 5.30 -12.63 15.32
C PRO A 22 5.86 -11.45 14.52
N VAL A 23 5.24 -10.28 14.69
CA VAL A 23 5.64 -9.07 13.98
C VAL A 23 6.62 -8.24 14.79
N GLU A 24 7.44 -7.46 14.10
CA GLU A 24 8.35 -6.45 14.64
C GLU A 24 7.98 -5.08 14.08
N TYR A 25 7.90 -4.08 14.94
CA TYR A 25 7.63 -2.71 14.55
C TYR A 25 8.90 -2.05 13.97
N LEU A 26 8.79 -1.50 12.76
CA LEU A 26 9.92 -0.91 12.04
C LEU A 26 9.90 0.63 12.00
N GLY A 27 8.85 1.26 12.52
CA GLY A 27 8.72 2.71 12.57
C GLY A 27 7.44 3.24 11.92
N CYS A 28 7.27 4.56 11.90
CA CYS A 28 6.10 5.18 11.29
C CYS A 28 6.43 6.42 10.47
N THR A 29 5.49 6.79 9.59
CA THR A 29 5.44 8.11 8.94
C THR A 29 4.07 8.73 9.15
N ARG A 30 4.02 10.05 9.25
CA ARG A 30 2.79 10.83 9.42
C ARG A 30 2.64 11.83 8.30
N GLN A 31 1.41 11.99 7.82
CA GLN A 31 1.06 12.92 6.76
C GLN A 31 -0.22 13.66 7.17
N TYR A 32 -0.25 14.97 6.99
CA TYR A 32 -1.46 15.77 7.16
C TYR A 32 -2.04 16.10 5.79
N ALA A 33 -3.32 15.78 5.60
CA ALA A 33 -4.03 16.03 4.36
C ALA A 33 -5.19 17.00 4.58
N LYS A 34 -5.24 18.06 3.77
CA LYS A 34 -6.37 18.98 3.70
C LYS A 34 -7.45 18.41 2.79
N SER A 35 -8.17 17.41 3.29
CA SER A 35 -9.23 16.72 2.57
C SER A 35 -10.15 16.00 3.54
N ASN A 36 -11.31 15.58 3.05
CA ASN A 36 -12.19 14.71 3.82
C ASN A 36 -11.61 13.29 3.85
N TRP A 37 -11.46 12.72 5.06
CA TRP A 37 -10.91 11.39 5.26
C TRP A 37 -11.69 10.27 4.56
N LYS A 38 -13.00 10.45 4.35
CA LYS A 38 -13.85 9.48 3.65
C LYS A 38 -13.44 9.34 2.18
N LEU A 39 -13.04 10.44 1.53
CA LEU A 39 -12.56 10.41 0.15
C LEU A 39 -11.27 9.59 0.05
N TYR A 40 -10.36 9.75 1.00
CA TYR A 40 -9.17 8.91 1.06
C TYR A 40 -9.53 7.44 1.28
N TYR A 41 -10.46 7.15 2.20
CA TYR A 41 -10.89 5.80 2.50
C TYR A 41 -11.55 5.11 1.30
N GLU A 42 -12.42 5.81 0.58
CA GLU A 42 -13.03 5.30 -0.66
C GLU A 42 -12.00 5.14 -1.79
N ASN A 43 -11.03 6.05 -1.92
CA ASN A 43 -9.95 5.91 -2.89
C ASN A 43 -9.12 4.64 -2.65
N VAL A 44 -8.86 4.25 -1.40
CA VAL A 44 -8.12 3.01 -1.09
C VAL A 44 -8.91 1.75 -1.49
N LYS A 45 -10.24 1.82 -1.53
CA LYS A 45 -11.10 0.71 -1.96
C LYS A 45 -11.23 0.60 -3.48
N ASP A 46 -10.81 1.62 -4.23
CA ASP A 46 -10.93 1.62 -5.68
C ASP A 46 -9.73 0.90 -6.32
N PRO A 47 -9.93 -0.30 -6.91
CA PRO A 47 -8.86 -1.02 -7.59
C PRO A 47 -8.49 -0.44 -8.96
N TYR A 48 -9.30 0.46 -9.49
CA TYR A 48 -9.15 0.96 -10.86
C TYR A 48 -8.21 2.15 -10.97
N HIS A 49 -8.30 3.11 -10.05
CA HIS A 49 -7.55 4.37 -10.15
C HIS A 49 -6.03 4.17 -10.15
N ALA A 50 -5.52 3.19 -9.41
CA ALA A 50 -4.09 3.01 -9.22
C ALA A 50 -3.36 2.68 -10.54
N SER A 51 -4.01 1.93 -11.44
CA SER A 51 -3.46 1.58 -12.76
C SER A 51 -3.43 2.75 -13.75
N LEU A 52 -4.12 3.84 -13.45
CA LEU A 52 -4.22 5.02 -14.32
C LEU A 52 -3.59 6.27 -13.72
N LEU A 53 -3.63 6.44 -12.39
CA LEU A 53 -3.29 7.70 -11.73
C LEU A 53 -1.95 7.66 -10.97
N HIS A 54 -1.38 6.49 -10.70
CA HIS A 54 -0.13 6.37 -9.97
C HIS A 54 1.07 6.21 -10.91
N LEU A 55 1.71 7.31 -11.28
CA LEU A 55 2.90 7.36 -12.15
C LEU A 55 3.96 6.30 -11.78
N PHE A 56 4.28 6.17 -10.51
CA PHE A 56 5.29 5.24 -10.05
C PHE A 56 4.86 3.79 -10.26
N HIS A 57 3.62 3.47 -9.90
CA HIS A 57 3.09 2.11 -10.03
C HIS A 57 2.99 1.66 -11.49
N THR A 58 2.49 2.52 -12.37
CA THR A 58 2.33 2.21 -13.79
C THR A 58 3.67 2.12 -14.52
N THR A 59 4.58 3.06 -14.24
CA THR A 59 5.89 3.12 -14.90
C THR A 59 6.75 1.91 -14.52
N PHE A 60 6.79 1.54 -13.24
CA PHE A 60 7.67 0.48 -12.72
C PHE A 60 6.97 -0.87 -12.49
N ASN A 61 5.83 -1.08 -13.12
CA ASN A 61 5.09 -2.37 -13.08
C ASN A 61 4.74 -2.86 -11.67
N ILE A 62 4.46 -1.95 -10.74
CA ILE A 62 3.98 -2.31 -9.40
C ILE A 62 2.48 -2.61 -9.43
N TYR A 63 1.74 -1.85 -10.25
CA TYR A 63 0.32 -2.02 -10.48
C TYR A 63 -0.06 -1.50 -11.86
N ARG A 64 -0.59 -2.39 -12.72
CA ARG A 64 -1.06 -2.07 -14.08
C ARG A 64 -2.43 -2.70 -14.35
N SER A 65 -3.11 -2.23 -15.39
CA SER A 65 -4.48 -2.61 -15.72
C SER A 65 -4.65 -4.09 -16.13
N ASN A 66 -3.59 -4.76 -16.57
CA ASN A 66 -3.59 -6.18 -16.93
C ASN A 66 -3.42 -7.12 -15.73
N MET A 67 -3.02 -6.63 -14.57
CA MET A 67 -2.89 -7.46 -13.38
C MET A 67 -4.25 -8.04 -12.98
N ARG A 68 -4.26 -9.32 -12.61
CA ARG A 68 -5.47 -9.95 -12.10
C ARG A 68 -5.80 -9.36 -10.74
N GLY A 69 -6.92 -8.62 -10.68
CA GLY A 69 -7.47 -8.07 -9.46
C GLY A 69 -8.59 -8.92 -8.90
N ARG A 70 -8.69 -8.98 -7.58
CA ARG A 70 -9.85 -9.51 -6.87
C ARG A 70 -10.25 -8.55 -5.78
N SER A 71 -11.55 -8.27 -5.68
CA SER A 71 -12.13 -7.54 -4.55
C SER A 71 -13.01 -8.48 -3.75
N VAL A 72 -12.88 -8.44 -2.44
CA VAL A 72 -13.67 -9.21 -1.47
C VAL A 72 -14.30 -8.22 -0.51
N MET A 73 -15.60 -8.34 -0.28
CA MET A 73 -16.35 -7.57 0.73
C MET A 73 -16.70 -8.47 1.91
N ASP A 74 -16.87 -7.90 3.10
CA ASP A 74 -17.38 -8.66 4.25
C ASP A 74 -18.81 -9.15 4.03
N ASP A 75 -19.20 -10.15 4.80
CA ASP A 75 -20.53 -10.79 4.70
C ASP A 75 -21.63 -10.05 5.47
N GLY A 76 -21.27 -9.04 6.25
CA GLY A 76 -22.18 -8.30 7.12
C GLY A 76 -22.65 -7.00 6.50
N LEU A 77 -22.07 -5.90 6.94
CA LEU A 77 -22.47 -4.55 6.51
C LEU A 77 -21.89 -4.11 5.17
N GLY A 78 -20.96 -4.89 4.58
CA GLY A 78 -20.28 -4.52 3.35
C GLY A 78 -19.35 -3.28 3.50
N VAL A 79 -18.86 -3.03 4.72
CA VAL A 79 -18.03 -1.87 5.03
C VAL A 79 -16.54 -2.17 4.99
N HIS A 80 -16.17 -3.43 5.13
CA HIS A 80 -14.80 -3.91 5.00
C HIS A 80 -14.55 -4.44 3.59
N SER A 81 -13.37 -4.22 3.07
CA SER A 81 -12.99 -4.76 1.76
C SER A 81 -11.54 -5.16 1.70
N ILE A 82 -11.24 -6.10 0.81
CA ILE A 82 -9.89 -6.51 0.48
C ILE A 82 -9.72 -6.40 -1.02
N ILE A 83 -8.65 -5.75 -1.45
CA ILE A 83 -8.20 -5.73 -2.84
C ILE A 83 -6.92 -6.52 -2.92
N THR A 84 -6.87 -7.48 -3.84
CA THR A 84 -5.65 -8.23 -4.15
C THR A 84 -5.30 -8.09 -5.61
N THR A 85 -4.01 -8.10 -5.93
CA THR A 85 -3.52 -8.15 -7.30
C THR A 85 -2.43 -9.18 -7.46
N THR A 86 -2.44 -9.84 -8.61
CA THR A 86 -1.43 -10.82 -9.01
C THR A 86 -0.82 -10.38 -10.33
N PRO A 87 0.51 -10.28 -10.45
CA PRO A 87 1.19 -10.00 -11.70
C PRO A 87 0.87 -11.06 -12.75
N GLN A 88 0.91 -10.67 -14.03
CA GLN A 88 0.86 -11.61 -15.15
C GLN A 88 2.26 -11.75 -15.75
N GLU A 89 2.61 -12.96 -16.15
CA GLU A 89 3.95 -13.27 -16.69
C GLU A 89 4.17 -12.67 -18.07
N ASP A 90 3.14 -12.65 -18.93
CA ASP A 90 3.20 -12.06 -20.28
C ASP A 90 2.57 -10.66 -20.25
N ASP A 91 3.42 -9.65 -20.04
CA ASP A 91 2.94 -8.28 -19.85
C ASP A 91 3.54 -7.31 -20.88
N ASP A 92 2.81 -7.07 -21.98
CA ASP A 92 3.09 -5.94 -22.88
C ASP A 92 2.28 -4.67 -22.55
N THR A 93 1.75 -4.58 -21.34
CA THR A 93 1.02 -3.36 -20.92
C THR A 93 1.88 -2.10 -20.97
N ALA A 94 3.22 -2.22 -20.92
CA ALA A 94 4.10 -1.07 -21.11
C ALA A 94 3.93 -0.49 -22.52
N GLY A 95 3.87 -1.34 -23.55
CA GLY A 95 3.59 -0.95 -24.93
C GLY A 95 2.21 -0.32 -25.09
N ASP A 96 1.20 -0.89 -24.45
CA ASP A 96 -0.17 -0.34 -24.47
C ASP A 96 -0.26 1.02 -23.80
N TYR A 97 0.37 1.21 -22.64
CA TYR A 97 0.41 2.51 -21.96
C TYR A 97 1.12 3.57 -22.80
N GLN A 98 2.18 3.20 -23.50
CA GLN A 98 2.90 4.09 -24.40
C GLN A 98 2.08 4.41 -25.65
N LYS A 99 1.46 3.42 -26.27
CA LYS A 99 0.63 3.55 -27.47
C LYS A 99 -0.60 4.46 -27.25
N HIS A 100 -1.19 4.37 -26.08
CA HIS A 100 -2.36 5.17 -25.70
C HIS A 100 -2.02 6.46 -24.96
N ASP A 101 -0.73 6.84 -24.89
CA ASP A 101 -0.22 8.06 -24.24
C ASP A 101 -0.79 8.26 -22.83
N ILE A 102 -0.79 7.19 -22.03
CA ILE A 102 -1.30 7.27 -20.66
C ILE A 102 -0.45 8.24 -19.84
N ALA A 103 -1.08 9.34 -19.41
CA ALA A 103 -0.42 10.48 -18.78
C ALA A 103 0.46 10.15 -17.58
N THR A 104 0.19 9.05 -16.89
CA THR A 104 0.95 8.57 -15.73
C THR A 104 1.99 7.49 -16.06
N TYR A 105 2.25 7.21 -17.34
CA TYR A 105 3.33 6.32 -17.76
C TYR A 105 4.49 7.13 -18.34
N ARG A 106 5.72 6.81 -17.95
CA ARG A 106 6.94 7.49 -18.41
C ARG A 106 8.04 6.46 -18.68
N ALA A 107 8.12 5.98 -19.92
CA ALA A 107 9.12 5.00 -20.35
C ALA A 107 10.58 5.44 -20.10
N GLY A 108 10.85 6.74 -20.16
CA GLY A 108 12.19 7.29 -19.92
C GLY A 108 12.56 7.51 -18.45
N LEU A 109 11.63 7.29 -17.52
CA LEU A 109 11.91 7.47 -16.09
C LEU A 109 12.74 6.29 -15.57
N LYS A 110 13.88 6.62 -14.95
CA LYS A 110 14.77 5.63 -14.34
C LYS A 110 14.87 5.87 -12.85
N LEU A 111 14.95 4.79 -12.08
CA LEU A 111 15.24 4.87 -10.65
C LEU A 111 16.74 5.09 -10.43
N ALA A 112 17.06 5.96 -9.48
CA ALA A 112 18.46 6.13 -9.04
C ALA A 112 19.00 4.83 -8.39
N ASP A 113 18.14 4.10 -7.71
CA ASP A 113 18.43 2.78 -7.15
C ASP A 113 17.41 1.75 -7.68
N PRO A 114 17.77 0.96 -8.71
CA PRO A 114 16.90 -0.09 -9.26
C PRO A 114 16.55 -1.19 -8.24
N SER A 115 17.36 -1.38 -7.20
CA SER A 115 17.10 -2.35 -6.15
C SER A 115 15.77 -2.11 -5.41
N MET A 116 15.19 -0.92 -5.57
CA MET A 116 13.86 -0.59 -5.04
C MET A 116 12.74 -1.45 -5.64
N LEU A 117 12.96 -2.04 -6.81
CA LEU A 117 12.00 -2.93 -7.47
C LEU A 117 12.25 -4.40 -7.16
N GLU A 118 13.31 -4.72 -6.41
CA GLU A 118 13.56 -6.09 -5.99
C GLU A 118 12.44 -6.60 -5.09
N VAL A 119 11.94 -7.78 -5.41
CA VAL A 119 10.89 -8.48 -4.69
C VAL A 119 11.34 -9.88 -4.35
N ARG A 120 11.13 -10.28 -3.10
CA ARG A 120 11.33 -11.65 -2.64
C ARG A 120 9.96 -12.28 -2.38
N ARG A 121 9.73 -13.47 -2.93
CA ARG A 121 8.49 -14.22 -2.68
C ARG A 121 8.42 -14.67 -1.21
N GLU A 122 7.35 -14.30 -0.54
CA GLU A 122 7.13 -14.63 0.88
C GLU A 122 5.89 -15.48 1.11
N PHE A 123 4.89 -15.35 0.25
CA PHE A 123 3.62 -16.04 0.37
C PHE A 123 3.50 -17.10 -0.73
N GLU A 124 2.76 -18.16 -0.47
CA GLU A 124 2.58 -19.27 -1.42
C GLU A 124 1.91 -18.81 -2.70
N GLU A 125 0.87 -17.97 -2.58
CA GLU A 125 0.23 -17.35 -3.73
C GLU A 125 1.06 -16.20 -4.30
N GLN A 126 0.92 -15.94 -5.60
CA GLN A 126 1.67 -14.89 -6.31
C GLN A 126 1.08 -13.48 -6.12
N THR A 127 0.33 -13.24 -5.04
CA THR A 127 -0.27 -11.93 -4.77
C THR A 127 0.82 -10.90 -4.47
N SER A 128 0.94 -9.88 -5.33
CA SER A 128 1.90 -8.80 -5.16
C SER A 128 1.39 -7.68 -4.25
N ASN A 129 0.09 -7.41 -4.30
CA ASN A 129 -0.55 -6.39 -3.48
C ASN A 129 -1.77 -6.98 -2.76
N ASN A 130 -1.89 -6.64 -1.49
CA ASN A 130 -3.01 -7.04 -0.65
C ASN A 130 -3.33 -5.86 0.28
N ILE A 131 -4.50 -5.25 0.08
CA ILE A 131 -4.92 -4.05 0.78
C ILE A 131 -6.27 -4.30 1.43
N HIS A 132 -6.29 -4.34 2.76
CA HIS A 132 -7.50 -4.53 3.57
C HIS A 132 -7.97 -3.19 4.10
N THR A 133 -9.13 -2.77 3.71
CA THR A 133 -9.80 -1.58 4.23
C THR A 133 -10.75 -2.00 5.34
N LEU A 134 -10.40 -1.72 6.57
CA LEU A 134 -11.19 -2.05 7.76
C LEU A 134 -11.85 -0.78 8.28
N PHE A 135 -13.16 -0.68 8.06
CA PHE A 135 -13.93 0.49 8.52
C PHE A 135 -13.82 0.66 10.05
N PRO A 136 -13.76 1.90 10.59
CA PRO A 136 -13.89 3.15 9.84
C PRO A 136 -12.56 3.74 9.35
N SER A 137 -11.41 3.35 9.89
CA SER A 137 -10.21 4.18 9.75
C SER A 137 -8.90 3.41 9.65
N THR A 138 -8.96 2.09 9.47
CA THR A 138 -7.76 1.25 9.43
C THR A 138 -7.59 0.62 8.06
N VAL A 139 -6.36 0.68 7.52
CA VAL A 139 -5.99 -0.03 6.30
C VAL A 139 -4.76 -0.86 6.60
N ILE A 140 -4.84 -2.17 6.36
CA ILE A 140 -3.67 -3.07 6.43
C ILE A 140 -3.22 -3.33 5.01
N GLN A 141 -1.96 -3.11 4.73
CA GLN A 141 -1.40 -3.30 3.39
C GLN A 141 -0.19 -4.21 3.39
N GLN A 142 -0.11 -5.00 2.34
CA GLN A 142 1.12 -5.60 1.84
C GLN A 142 1.26 -5.18 0.38
N ILE A 143 2.34 -4.51 0.03
CA ILE A 143 2.71 -4.17 -1.33
C ILE A 143 4.12 -4.71 -1.54
N HIS A 144 4.24 -5.74 -2.37
CA HIS A 144 5.46 -6.55 -2.45
C HIS A 144 5.89 -7.01 -1.05
N ASN A 145 7.12 -6.66 -0.63
CA ASN A 145 7.63 -7.02 0.70
C ASN A 145 7.33 -5.96 1.78
N THR A 146 6.77 -4.81 1.42
CA THR A 146 6.45 -3.77 2.39
C THR A 146 5.10 -4.03 3.05
N MET A 147 5.09 -4.07 4.37
CA MET A 147 3.88 -4.22 5.17
C MET A 147 3.65 -3.01 6.06
N ALA A 148 2.41 -2.55 6.12
CA ALA A 148 2.05 -1.44 6.99
C ALA A 148 0.59 -1.51 7.45
N VAL A 149 0.34 -0.96 8.63
CA VAL A 149 -1.00 -0.56 9.08
C VAL A 149 -1.11 0.96 8.92
N ARG A 150 -2.12 1.42 8.20
CA ARG A 150 -2.43 2.84 8.09
C ARG A 150 -3.58 3.16 9.03
N GLN A 151 -3.41 4.20 9.82
CA GLN A 151 -4.49 4.80 10.60
C GLN A 151 -4.90 6.12 9.94
N VAL A 152 -6.18 6.26 9.67
CA VAL A 152 -6.79 7.50 9.18
C VAL A 152 -7.43 8.20 10.37
N LEU A 153 -6.86 9.32 10.82
CA LEU A 153 -7.26 10.03 12.00
C LEU A 153 -7.95 11.35 11.63
N PRO A 154 -9.28 11.40 11.55
CA PRO A 154 -10.02 12.62 11.25
C PRO A 154 -9.69 13.72 12.26
N LYS A 155 -9.42 14.94 11.81
CA LYS A 155 -9.25 16.14 12.64
C LYS A 155 -10.47 17.06 12.50
N SER A 156 -10.97 17.18 11.26
CA SER A 156 -12.19 17.94 10.93
C SER A 156 -12.86 17.34 9.69
N ALA A 157 -13.92 17.95 9.21
CA ALA A 157 -14.55 17.57 7.94
C ALA A 157 -13.63 17.75 6.71
N GLY A 158 -12.67 18.67 6.81
CA GLY A 158 -11.74 19.00 5.72
C GLY A 158 -10.28 18.67 6.00
N GLU A 159 -9.98 17.93 7.05
CA GLU A 159 -8.59 17.62 7.44
C GLU A 159 -8.49 16.30 8.16
N PHE A 160 -7.47 15.51 7.83
CA PHE A 160 -7.13 14.29 8.54
C PHE A 160 -5.60 14.08 8.61
N GLU A 161 -5.20 13.27 9.56
CA GLU A 161 -3.84 12.76 9.68
C GLU A 161 -3.82 11.29 9.24
N LEU A 162 -2.84 10.94 8.42
CA LEU A 162 -2.58 9.59 7.97
C LEU A 162 -1.27 9.09 8.57
N VAL A 163 -1.36 8.06 9.39
CA VAL A 163 -0.19 7.44 10.02
C VAL A 163 0.04 6.07 9.42
N PHE A 164 1.24 5.84 8.89
CA PHE A 164 1.70 4.53 8.44
C PHE A 164 2.60 3.92 9.50
N HIS A 165 2.19 2.80 10.05
CA HIS A 165 2.99 1.97 10.96
C HIS A 165 3.58 0.82 10.15
N PHE A 166 4.88 0.84 9.91
CA PHE A 166 5.57 -0.20 9.17
C PHE A 166 5.99 -1.32 10.10
N PHE A 167 5.88 -2.55 9.60
CA PHE A 167 6.28 -3.74 10.34
C PHE A 167 6.90 -4.80 9.41
N GLY A 168 7.63 -5.72 10.00
CA GLY A 168 8.15 -6.93 9.40
C GLY A 168 7.92 -8.11 10.34
N TYR A 169 8.53 -9.24 10.06
CA TYR A 169 8.52 -10.38 10.97
C TYR A 169 9.80 -10.43 11.81
N GLN A 170 9.70 -10.98 13.02
CA GLN A 170 10.86 -11.09 13.92
C GLN A 170 11.95 -11.99 13.33
N ASP A 171 11.58 -12.95 12.47
CA ASP A 171 12.48 -13.87 11.79
C ASP A 171 12.95 -13.38 10.40
N ASP A 172 12.68 -12.13 10.05
CA ASP A 172 13.18 -11.53 8.80
C ASP A 172 14.72 -11.48 8.82
N ASP A 173 15.34 -12.05 7.78
CA ASP A 173 16.77 -11.87 7.57
C ASP A 173 17.10 -10.43 7.16
N VAL A 174 18.38 -10.07 7.19
CA VAL A 174 18.86 -8.71 6.90
C VAL A 174 18.42 -8.23 5.50
N ALA A 175 18.41 -9.12 4.51
CA ALA A 175 18.02 -8.77 3.15
C ALA A 175 16.52 -8.47 3.06
N LEU A 176 15.69 -9.30 3.69
CA LEU A 176 14.24 -9.09 3.70
C LEU A 176 13.86 -7.85 4.51
N ARG A 177 14.50 -7.61 5.65
CA ARG A 177 14.32 -6.40 6.44
C ARG A 177 14.64 -5.14 5.63
N ARG A 178 15.69 -5.17 4.80
CA ARG A 178 16.02 -4.09 3.88
C ARG A 178 14.90 -3.87 2.85
N LEU A 179 14.32 -4.93 2.28
CA LEU A 179 13.18 -4.82 1.36
C LEU A 179 11.95 -4.20 2.03
N ARG A 180 11.68 -4.51 3.32
CA ARG A 180 10.59 -3.90 4.09
C ARG A 180 10.69 -2.38 4.14
N LEU A 181 11.90 -1.86 4.27
CA LEU A 181 12.17 -0.44 4.48
C LEU A 181 12.33 0.37 3.19
N LYS A 182 12.59 -0.27 2.04
CA LYS A 182 12.80 0.43 0.77
C LYS A 182 11.69 1.40 0.39
N PHE A 183 10.43 1.00 0.53
CA PHE A 183 9.29 1.88 0.26
C PHE A 183 9.15 3.01 1.31
N VAL A 184 9.63 2.80 2.52
CA VAL A 184 9.67 3.85 3.56
C VAL A 184 10.65 4.94 3.17
N GLU A 185 11.85 4.56 2.74
CA GLU A 185 12.90 5.48 2.30
C GLU A 185 12.50 6.24 1.04
N GLN A 186 11.85 5.58 0.09
CA GLN A 186 11.32 6.22 -1.11
C GLN A 186 10.26 7.27 -0.79
N ARG A 187 9.31 6.98 0.09
CA ARG A 187 8.33 7.98 0.54
C ARG A 187 9.03 9.18 1.16
N ARG A 188 10.03 8.98 2.01
CA ARG A 188 10.85 10.08 2.55
C ARG A 188 11.49 10.90 1.43
N ALA A 189 12.12 10.28 0.46
CA ALA A 189 12.79 10.97 -0.64
C ALA A 189 11.81 11.74 -1.56
N HIS A 190 10.61 11.22 -1.80
CA HIS A 190 9.57 11.89 -2.60
C HIS A 190 9.00 13.12 -1.90
N LEU A 191 8.78 13.02 -0.59
CA LEU A 191 8.24 14.09 0.23
C LEU A 191 9.20 15.29 0.35
N HIS A 192 10.51 15.03 0.30
CA HIS A 192 11.51 16.12 0.29
C HIS A 192 11.67 16.82 -1.07
N ARG A 193 11.21 16.22 -2.18
CA ARG A 193 11.45 16.77 -3.54
C ARG A 193 10.24 17.44 -4.18
N GLN A 194 9.04 17.20 -3.69
CA GLN A 194 7.83 17.88 -4.15
C GLN A 194 6.95 18.22 -2.96
N PRO A 195 6.87 19.49 -2.55
CA PRO A 195 5.77 19.92 -1.70
C PRO A 195 4.49 19.76 -2.51
N VAL A 196 3.76 18.66 -2.28
CA VAL A 196 2.38 18.55 -2.76
C VAL A 196 1.61 19.64 -2.04
N ALA A 197 1.09 20.61 -2.81
CA ALA A 197 0.34 21.72 -2.23
C ALA A 197 -0.76 21.17 -1.31
N GLY A 198 -0.66 21.45 -0.01
CA GLY A 198 -1.61 21.02 1.00
C GLY A 198 -1.24 19.80 1.86
N VAL A 199 -0.06 19.19 1.67
CA VAL A 199 0.43 18.10 2.54
C VAL A 199 1.65 18.59 3.31
N ALA A 200 1.54 18.68 4.62
CA ALA A 200 2.65 18.93 5.51
C ALA A 200 3.13 17.62 6.15
N ASP A 201 4.40 17.29 5.96
CA ASP A 201 4.99 16.05 6.47
C ASP A 201 5.79 16.29 7.75
N THR A 202 5.50 15.48 8.76
CA THR A 202 6.39 15.34 9.91
C THR A 202 6.83 13.87 10.00
N VAL A 203 8.12 13.63 9.75
CA VAL A 203 8.71 12.30 9.93
C VAL A 203 9.20 12.20 11.38
N VAL A 204 8.58 11.35 12.18
CA VAL A 204 9.10 10.97 13.49
C VAL A 204 9.92 9.69 13.30
N ALA A 205 11.24 9.81 13.30
CA ALA A 205 12.13 8.66 13.38
C ALA A 205 11.99 8.07 14.79
N GLY A 206 11.45 6.87 14.90
CA GLY A 206 11.63 6.05 16.08
C GLY A 206 13.10 5.67 16.15
N GLY A 207 13.81 6.15 17.17
CA GLY A 207 15.19 5.75 17.41
C GLY A 207 15.24 4.25 17.71
N LEU A 208 16.10 3.56 16.97
CA LEU A 208 16.57 2.23 17.36
C LEU A 208 17.57 2.46 18.48
N GLY A 209 17.18 2.17 19.73
CA GLY A 209 18.07 1.95 20.84
C GLY A 209 18.49 0.49 20.87
#